data_305c5c01d8662a1872b5363ce0c33a37
#
_entry.id   305c5c01d8662a1872b5363ce0c33a37
#
_cell.length_a   1.000
_cell.length_b   1.000
_cell.length_c   1.000
_cell.angle_alpha   90.00
_cell.angle_beta   90.00
_cell.angle_gamma   90.00
#
_symmetry.space_group_name_H-M   'P 1'
#
loop_
_entity.id
_entity.type
_entity.pdbx_description
1 polymer ?
#
loop_
_entity_poly.entity_id
_entity_poly.type
_entity_poly.pdbx_seq_one_letter_code
_entity_poly.pdbx_strand_id
1 'polypeptide(L)'
;EDAMFILWKDHSASAEAEEITEKARCFTGGNYLEYSGGLYSAEWYWAKLLHLCRTNPKLAEAAESLVEHCDWITGLLCGDTGPARIARSRCAAGHKALWNTAFGGYPPKEFFKTLDPRLSRFRTGLPGETVTSDKAAGRLCPEWASRLGLPAGIVVGVGLFDAHAAALGAGIRRGTAVKVIGTSSSEMIVVAPEDLRGRAVSGIESQAEGSMIPGLLSLEAGQSAFGDIFAWFRGLLAFPLEGLLSRGLISDGTLDESIEAIIPALSEAASRRSPRDTGPVALDWFNGRRAPFANHRVKAGVSGLGLDTDAPEFFRALVYAAAFGTRAIHEHLRGEGVAVEKVVAVGGIPRKAPFVMQTLADVLNVEVEAPEISHASARGAALLAAVAGGLYPDTETALARFARAAGLEAAGRGYRPFKEARPVIETLYQKYLDLGRFIDYS
;
A
#
# COMPACT_ATOMS: atom_id res chain seq x y z
N GLU A 1 -27.45 -12.46 -10.37
CA GLU A 1 -26.58 -13.06 -9.32
C GLU A 1 -25.80 -11.94 -8.67
N ASP A 2 -25.96 -11.80 -7.35
CA ASP A 2 -25.22 -10.78 -6.59
C ASP A 2 -23.74 -11.09 -6.59
N ALA A 3 -22.90 -10.06 -6.68
CA ALA A 3 -21.46 -10.22 -6.70
C ALA A 3 -20.97 -10.90 -5.42
N MET A 4 -20.26 -12.01 -5.56
CA MET A 4 -19.70 -12.76 -4.42
C MET A 4 -18.50 -12.05 -3.81
N PHE A 5 -17.78 -11.23 -4.57
CA PHE A 5 -16.58 -10.54 -4.15
C PHE A 5 -16.73 -9.03 -4.23
N ILE A 6 -16.26 -8.33 -3.19
CA ILE A 6 -16.18 -6.88 -3.17
C ILE A 6 -14.69 -6.51 -3.30
N LEU A 7 -14.34 -5.75 -4.35
CA LEU A 7 -12.95 -5.34 -4.58
C LEU A 7 -12.54 -4.23 -3.62
N TRP A 8 -11.27 -4.21 -3.21
CA TRP A 8 -10.72 -3.15 -2.35
C TRP A 8 -10.89 -1.76 -2.98
N LYS A 9 -10.67 -1.62 -4.30
CA LYS A 9 -10.77 -0.36 -5.04
C LYS A 9 -12.20 0.13 -5.32
N ASP A 10 -13.21 -0.59 -4.87
CA ASP A 10 -14.58 -0.12 -4.87
C ASP A 10 -14.77 0.87 -3.71
N HIS A 11 -15.01 2.14 -4.02
CA HIS A 11 -15.18 3.22 -3.05
C HIS A 11 -16.65 3.59 -2.80
N SER A 12 -17.59 2.72 -3.16
CA SER A 12 -19.02 2.95 -2.93
C SER A 12 -19.39 3.15 -1.46
N ALA A 13 -18.57 2.61 -0.54
CA ALA A 13 -18.73 2.71 0.90
C ALA A 13 -18.12 3.98 1.54
N SER A 14 -17.89 5.06 0.78
CA SER A 14 -17.22 6.27 1.29
C SER A 14 -18.03 6.96 2.40
N ALA A 15 -19.37 7.04 2.27
CA ALA A 15 -20.22 7.61 3.30
C ALA A 15 -20.20 6.79 4.60
N GLU A 16 -20.19 5.46 4.47
CA GLU A 16 -20.10 4.56 5.63
C GLU A 16 -18.73 4.66 6.32
N ALA A 17 -17.66 4.85 5.57
CA ALA A 17 -16.33 5.04 6.14
C ALA A 17 -16.23 6.37 6.93
N GLU A 18 -16.79 7.44 6.40
CA GLU A 18 -16.90 8.73 7.12
C GLU A 18 -17.70 8.57 8.41
N GLU A 19 -18.86 7.90 8.37
CA GLU A 19 -19.69 7.64 9.54
C GLU A 19 -18.98 6.78 10.59
N ILE A 20 -18.28 5.72 10.18
CA ILE A 20 -17.47 4.89 11.09
C ILE A 20 -16.42 5.77 11.78
N THR A 21 -15.75 6.66 11.02
CA THR A 21 -14.76 7.61 11.56
C THR A 21 -15.37 8.53 12.59
N GLU A 22 -16.50 9.15 12.30
CA GLU A 22 -17.19 10.06 13.23
C GLU A 22 -17.65 9.34 14.50
N LYS A 23 -18.29 8.18 14.36
CA LYS A 23 -18.74 7.38 15.49
C LYS A 23 -17.59 6.91 16.37
N ALA A 24 -16.47 6.48 15.77
CA ALA A 24 -15.30 6.03 16.53
C ALA A 24 -14.67 7.15 17.36
N ARG A 25 -14.66 8.40 16.85
CA ARG A 25 -14.17 9.57 17.58
C ARG A 25 -15.03 9.92 18.81
N CYS A 26 -16.33 9.64 18.75
CA CYS A 26 -17.28 9.96 19.81
C CYS A 26 -17.58 8.78 20.75
N PHE A 27 -17.04 7.58 20.47
CA PHE A 27 -17.32 6.39 21.24
C PHE A 27 -16.55 6.38 22.56
N THR A 28 -17.24 6.27 23.67
CA THR A 28 -16.65 6.36 25.02
C THR A 28 -15.84 5.12 25.44
N GLY A 29 -15.94 4.02 24.67
CA GLY A 29 -15.28 2.74 24.95
C GLY A 29 -13.82 2.62 24.49
N GLY A 30 -13.29 3.63 23.78
CA GLY A 30 -11.90 3.64 23.29
C GLY A 30 -11.75 4.28 21.90
N ASN A 31 -10.55 4.68 21.56
CA ASN A 31 -10.20 5.22 20.25
C ASN A 31 -9.76 4.09 19.30
N TYR A 32 -10.70 3.40 18.68
CA TYR A 32 -10.41 2.26 17.79
C TYR A 32 -9.75 2.67 16.45
N LEU A 33 -9.63 3.97 16.18
CA LEU A 33 -8.92 4.48 15.00
C LEU A 33 -7.46 4.83 15.27
N GLU A 34 -6.99 4.69 16.50
CA GLU A 34 -5.62 5.04 16.86
C GLU A 34 -4.57 4.32 15.99
N TYR A 35 -4.84 3.06 15.66
CA TYR A 35 -3.95 2.21 14.84
C TYR A 35 -4.31 2.21 13.35
N SER A 36 -5.25 3.05 12.92
CA SER A 36 -5.67 3.22 11.52
C SER A 36 -5.56 4.68 11.03
N GLY A 37 -4.59 5.42 11.57
CA GLY A 37 -4.31 6.80 11.16
C GLY A 37 -5.38 7.82 11.54
N GLY A 38 -6.32 7.47 12.41
CA GLY A 38 -7.41 8.35 12.86
C GLY A 38 -8.60 8.43 11.91
N LEU A 39 -8.60 7.65 10.83
CA LEU A 39 -9.67 7.56 9.83
C LEU A 39 -9.99 6.11 9.49
N TYR A 40 -11.20 5.83 9.03
CA TYR A 40 -11.57 4.57 8.45
C TYR A 40 -11.77 4.70 6.94
N SER A 41 -11.29 3.75 6.16
CA SER A 41 -11.32 3.82 4.69
C SER A 41 -12.53 3.09 4.09
N ALA A 42 -13.05 3.61 2.98
CA ALA A 42 -14.04 2.94 2.13
C ALA A 42 -13.57 1.58 1.59
N GLU A 43 -12.26 1.37 1.51
CA GLU A 43 -11.63 0.14 1.05
C GLU A 43 -11.70 -1.00 2.07
N TRP A 44 -12.08 -0.72 3.33
CA TRP A 44 -11.88 -1.62 4.45
C TRP A 44 -13.14 -2.36 4.87
N TYR A 45 -12.94 -3.44 5.59
CA TYR A 45 -13.89 -4.46 5.97
C TYR A 45 -15.24 -3.94 6.47
N TRP A 46 -15.24 -3.08 7.51
CA TRP A 46 -16.49 -2.64 8.15
C TRP A 46 -17.28 -1.62 7.31
N ALA A 47 -16.59 -0.78 6.54
CA ALA A 47 -17.26 0.17 5.64
C ALA A 47 -18.01 -0.59 4.54
N LYS A 48 -17.36 -1.57 3.91
CA LYS A 48 -17.98 -2.42 2.88
C LYS A 48 -19.14 -3.24 3.43
N LEU A 49 -18.98 -3.80 4.63
CA LEU A 49 -20.05 -4.57 5.26
C LEU A 49 -21.25 -3.68 5.64
N LEU A 50 -21.01 -2.48 6.17
CA LEU A 50 -22.07 -1.51 6.50
C LEU A 50 -22.80 -1.07 5.23
N HIS A 51 -22.07 -0.78 4.16
CA HIS A 51 -22.63 -0.45 2.87
C HIS A 51 -23.52 -1.60 2.31
N LEU A 52 -23.04 -2.84 2.37
CA LEU A 52 -23.80 -4.02 1.98
C LEU A 52 -25.09 -4.15 2.82
N CYS A 53 -25.01 -3.96 4.13
CA CYS A 53 -26.18 -3.99 5.01
C CYS A 53 -27.26 -2.98 4.60
N ARG A 54 -26.89 -1.84 4.06
CA ARG A 54 -27.80 -0.76 3.67
C ARG A 54 -28.35 -0.91 2.26
N THR A 55 -27.49 -1.29 1.32
CA THR A 55 -27.82 -1.34 -0.11
C THR A 55 -28.44 -2.68 -0.52
N ASN A 56 -28.08 -3.77 0.15
CA ASN A 56 -28.63 -5.11 -0.10
C ASN A 56 -28.96 -5.84 1.21
N PRO A 57 -30.02 -5.41 1.94
CA PRO A 57 -30.41 -6.03 3.21
C PRO A 57 -30.69 -7.53 3.13
N LYS A 58 -31.26 -8.00 2.02
CA LYS A 58 -31.54 -9.44 1.82
C LYS A 58 -30.28 -10.28 1.79
N LEU A 59 -29.25 -9.80 1.06
CA LEU A 59 -27.95 -10.47 1.04
C LEU A 59 -27.28 -10.39 2.41
N ALA A 60 -27.34 -9.25 3.08
CA ALA A 60 -26.78 -9.10 4.42
C ALA A 60 -27.47 -10.02 5.45
N GLU A 61 -28.77 -10.27 5.35
CA GLU A 61 -29.49 -11.21 6.19
C GLU A 61 -29.12 -12.68 5.92
N ALA A 62 -28.92 -13.03 4.66
CA ALA A 62 -28.52 -14.37 4.22
C ALA A 62 -27.04 -14.67 4.50
N ALA A 63 -26.18 -13.65 4.51
CA ALA A 63 -24.75 -13.80 4.74
C ALA A 63 -24.46 -14.19 6.18
N GLU A 64 -23.68 -15.24 6.37
CA GLU A 64 -23.22 -15.70 7.68
C GLU A 64 -22.01 -14.88 8.15
N SER A 65 -21.10 -14.54 7.24
CA SER A 65 -19.90 -13.75 7.53
C SER A 65 -19.40 -13.03 6.28
N LEU A 66 -18.65 -11.96 6.49
CA LEU A 66 -17.71 -11.41 5.51
C LEU A 66 -16.33 -12.02 5.79
N VAL A 67 -15.59 -12.39 4.76
CA VAL A 67 -14.28 -13.03 4.87
C VAL A 67 -13.30 -12.33 3.95
N GLU A 68 -12.13 -11.97 4.46
CA GLU A 68 -11.05 -11.46 3.62
C GLU A 68 -10.57 -12.53 2.64
N HIS A 69 -10.23 -12.13 1.42
CA HIS A 69 -9.86 -13.08 0.37
C HIS A 69 -8.69 -13.98 0.77
N CYS A 70 -7.69 -13.44 1.46
CA CYS A 70 -6.55 -14.22 1.95
C CYS A 70 -6.96 -15.31 2.95
N ASP A 71 -7.97 -15.05 3.79
CA ASP A 71 -8.52 -16.04 4.74
C ASP A 71 -9.37 -17.07 4.01
N TRP A 72 -10.20 -16.62 3.05
CA TRP A 72 -11.06 -17.51 2.26
C TRP A 72 -10.27 -18.54 1.49
N ILE A 73 -9.21 -18.12 0.77
CA ILE A 73 -8.37 -19.04 -0.01
C ILE A 73 -7.70 -20.10 0.88
N THR A 74 -7.20 -19.72 2.04
CA THR A 74 -6.58 -20.69 2.98
C THR A 74 -7.60 -21.66 3.53
N GLY A 75 -8.80 -21.20 3.90
CA GLY A 75 -9.90 -22.05 4.31
C GLY A 75 -10.33 -23.04 3.22
N LEU A 76 -10.46 -22.54 1.97
CA LEU A 76 -10.79 -23.37 0.82
C LEU A 76 -9.75 -24.49 0.58
N LEU A 77 -8.46 -24.13 0.62
CA LEU A 77 -7.37 -25.09 0.46
C LEU A 77 -7.35 -26.15 1.58
N CYS A 78 -7.76 -25.78 2.79
CA CYS A 78 -7.90 -26.70 3.93
C CYS A 78 -9.17 -27.54 3.88
N GLY A 79 -10.11 -27.27 2.97
CA GLY A 79 -11.40 -27.94 2.87
C GLY A 79 -12.37 -27.54 3.99
N ASP A 80 -12.13 -26.41 4.65
CA ASP A 80 -12.97 -25.88 5.70
C ASP A 80 -13.27 -24.39 5.48
N THR A 81 -14.47 -24.13 4.98
CA THR A 81 -14.97 -22.79 4.68
C THR A 81 -16.00 -22.28 5.69
N GLY A 82 -16.18 -23.00 6.79
CA GLY A 82 -17.08 -22.57 7.86
C GLY A 82 -16.58 -21.28 8.53
N PRO A 83 -17.37 -20.20 8.58
CA PRO A 83 -16.91 -18.88 9.03
C PRO A 83 -16.25 -18.84 10.40
N ALA A 84 -16.71 -19.72 11.32
CA ALA A 84 -16.15 -19.81 12.67
C ALA A 84 -14.83 -20.62 12.74
N ARG A 85 -14.48 -21.36 11.68
CA ARG A 85 -13.31 -22.23 11.64
C ARG A 85 -12.18 -21.72 10.75
N ILE A 86 -12.48 -20.81 9.82
CA ILE A 86 -11.48 -20.16 8.99
C ILE A 86 -10.51 -19.39 9.89
N ALA A 87 -9.22 -19.68 9.77
CA ALA A 87 -8.17 -18.93 10.44
C ALA A 87 -8.19 -17.48 9.95
N ARG A 88 -8.38 -16.53 10.85
CA ARG A 88 -8.36 -15.10 10.51
C ARG A 88 -6.96 -14.57 10.61
N SER A 89 -6.47 -14.04 9.49
CA SER A 89 -5.15 -13.43 9.39
C SER A 89 -5.03 -12.19 10.27
N ARG A 90 -3.99 -12.15 11.07
CA ARG A 90 -3.64 -10.94 11.83
C ARG A 90 -3.35 -9.75 10.93
N CYS A 91 -2.75 -9.99 9.77
CA CYS A 91 -2.51 -8.96 8.77
C CYS A 91 -3.83 -8.32 8.32
N ALA A 92 -4.79 -9.12 7.85
CA ALA A 92 -6.07 -8.61 7.38
C ALA A 92 -6.90 -7.97 8.50
N ALA A 93 -6.99 -8.63 9.64
CA ALA A 93 -7.75 -8.15 10.78
C ALA A 93 -7.18 -6.84 11.37
N GLY A 94 -5.87 -6.75 11.52
CA GLY A 94 -5.21 -5.58 12.10
C GLY A 94 -5.23 -4.37 11.16
N HIS A 95 -4.92 -4.58 9.88
CA HIS A 95 -4.84 -3.46 8.93
C HIS A 95 -6.20 -3.00 8.40
N LYS A 96 -7.22 -3.87 8.32
CA LYS A 96 -8.49 -3.53 7.66
C LYS A 96 -9.74 -3.64 8.54
N ALA A 97 -9.68 -4.41 9.66
CA ALA A 97 -10.88 -4.71 10.44
C ALA A 97 -10.82 -4.23 11.92
N LEU A 98 -9.92 -3.29 12.23
CA LEU A 98 -9.76 -2.68 13.57
C LEU A 98 -9.40 -3.68 14.69
N TRP A 99 -8.81 -4.82 14.36
CA TRP A 99 -8.31 -5.73 15.38
C TRP A 99 -6.97 -5.22 15.92
N ASN A 100 -6.83 -5.15 17.25
CA ASN A 100 -5.56 -4.79 17.87
C ASN A 100 -5.41 -5.41 19.26
N THR A 101 -4.19 -5.81 19.62
CA THR A 101 -3.86 -6.35 20.96
C THR A 101 -4.14 -5.35 22.05
N ALA A 102 -3.89 -4.06 21.81
CA ALA A 102 -4.16 -2.98 22.77
C ALA A 102 -5.64 -2.84 23.15
N PHE A 103 -6.54 -3.30 22.29
CA PHE A 103 -7.99 -3.31 22.55
C PHE A 103 -8.51 -4.67 23.02
N GLY A 104 -7.63 -5.67 23.17
CA GLY A 104 -8.02 -7.05 23.43
C GLY A 104 -8.73 -7.71 22.24
N GLY A 105 -8.48 -7.26 21.01
CA GLY A 105 -9.05 -7.78 19.78
C GLY A 105 -9.79 -6.74 18.94
N TYR A 106 -10.92 -7.14 18.35
CA TYR A 106 -11.81 -6.23 17.62
C TYR A 106 -12.58 -5.30 18.56
N PRO A 107 -13.05 -4.13 18.09
CA PRO A 107 -13.97 -3.29 18.85
C PRO A 107 -15.18 -4.08 19.36
N PRO A 108 -15.79 -3.71 20.51
CA PRO A 108 -16.90 -4.42 21.08
C PRO A 108 -18.14 -4.30 20.19
N LYS A 109 -19.05 -5.27 20.31
CA LYS A 109 -20.30 -5.28 19.50
C LYS A 109 -21.17 -4.03 19.70
N GLU A 110 -21.05 -3.38 20.86
CA GLU A 110 -21.72 -2.14 21.20
C GLU A 110 -21.32 -0.99 20.28
N PHE A 111 -20.05 -0.90 19.91
CA PHE A 111 -19.57 0.06 18.92
C PHE A 111 -20.27 -0.14 17.57
N PHE A 112 -20.26 -1.34 17.06
CA PHE A 112 -20.89 -1.68 15.78
C PHE A 112 -22.40 -1.51 15.79
N LYS A 113 -23.05 -1.71 16.95
CA LYS A 113 -24.49 -1.48 17.12
C LYS A 113 -24.85 0.00 16.95
N THR A 114 -23.94 0.92 17.24
CA THR A 114 -24.19 2.37 17.02
C THR A 114 -24.23 2.76 15.55
N LEU A 115 -23.66 1.93 14.67
CA LEU A 115 -23.65 2.11 13.22
C LEU A 115 -24.85 1.41 12.56
N ASP A 116 -25.00 0.14 12.82
CA ASP A 116 -26.09 -0.70 12.36
C ASP A 116 -26.21 -1.96 13.25
N PRO A 117 -27.40 -2.33 13.77
CA PRO A 117 -27.58 -3.51 14.59
C PRO A 117 -27.09 -4.81 13.94
N ARG A 118 -27.15 -4.92 12.60
CA ARG A 118 -26.70 -6.09 11.84
C ARG A 118 -25.19 -6.30 11.96
N LEU A 119 -24.39 -5.23 12.03
CA LEU A 119 -22.93 -5.33 12.22
C LEU A 119 -22.58 -6.01 13.55
N SER A 120 -23.40 -5.84 14.58
CA SER A 120 -23.20 -6.50 15.87
C SER A 120 -23.24 -8.04 15.75
N ARG A 121 -24.09 -8.58 14.86
CA ARG A 121 -24.15 -10.01 14.54
C ARG A 121 -22.85 -10.48 13.87
N PHE A 122 -22.41 -9.77 12.83
CA PHE A 122 -21.16 -10.10 12.13
C PHE A 122 -19.96 -10.02 13.07
N ARG A 123 -19.90 -9.01 13.96
CA ARG A 123 -18.85 -8.92 14.97
C ARG A 123 -18.85 -10.13 15.93
N THR A 124 -20.01 -10.58 16.34
CA THR A 124 -20.13 -11.75 17.23
C THR A 124 -19.63 -13.05 16.57
N GLY A 125 -19.76 -13.16 15.24
CA GLY A 125 -19.27 -14.30 14.45
C GLY A 125 -17.76 -14.31 14.20
N LEU A 126 -17.03 -13.23 14.52
CA LEU A 126 -15.59 -13.19 14.39
C LEU A 126 -14.91 -13.82 15.63
N PRO A 127 -13.85 -14.63 15.43
CA PRO A 127 -13.07 -15.15 16.55
C PRO A 127 -12.38 -14.01 17.30
N GLY A 128 -12.18 -14.17 18.61
CA GLY A 128 -11.45 -13.19 19.42
C GLY A 128 -9.97 -13.10 19.05
N GLU A 129 -9.39 -14.22 18.69
CA GLU A 129 -7.99 -14.37 18.34
C GLU A 129 -7.77 -14.34 16.82
N THR A 130 -6.65 -13.81 16.42
CA THR A 130 -6.15 -13.84 15.03
C THR A 130 -4.83 -14.59 14.96
N VAL A 131 -4.49 -15.10 13.79
CA VAL A 131 -3.31 -15.95 13.60
C VAL A 131 -2.27 -15.20 12.76
N THR A 132 -1.01 -15.23 13.22
CA THR A 132 0.12 -14.65 12.48
C THR A 132 0.47 -15.50 11.26
N SER A 133 0.96 -14.87 10.19
CA SER A 133 1.15 -15.54 8.90
C SER A 133 2.32 -16.55 8.86
N ASP A 134 3.14 -16.61 9.92
CA ASP A 134 4.16 -17.64 10.15
C ASP A 134 3.61 -18.96 10.67
N LYS A 135 2.30 -19.04 10.89
CA LYS A 135 1.60 -20.23 11.43
C LYS A 135 0.80 -20.95 10.35
N ALA A 136 0.48 -22.20 10.64
CA ALA A 136 -0.41 -22.98 9.80
C ALA A 136 -1.87 -22.52 9.96
N ALA A 137 -2.57 -22.29 8.83
CA ALA A 137 -4.02 -22.18 8.79
C ALA A 137 -4.68 -23.58 8.88
N GLY A 138 -3.98 -24.59 8.37
CA GLY A 138 -4.45 -25.96 8.33
C GLY A 138 -3.57 -26.83 7.43
N ARG A 139 -4.17 -27.87 6.88
CA ARG A 139 -3.52 -28.81 5.96
C ARG A 139 -4.28 -28.92 4.65
N LEU A 140 -3.58 -29.06 3.55
CA LEU A 140 -4.16 -29.20 2.21
C LEU A 140 -5.08 -30.41 2.15
N CYS A 141 -6.34 -30.17 1.83
CA CYS A 141 -7.35 -31.23 1.75
C CYS A 141 -7.14 -32.10 0.49
N PRO A 142 -7.68 -33.34 0.48
CA PRO A 142 -7.49 -34.27 -0.65
C PRO A 142 -7.98 -33.71 -1.99
N GLU A 143 -9.07 -32.96 -2.02
CA GLU A 143 -9.63 -32.37 -3.22
C GLU A 143 -8.62 -31.43 -3.88
N TRP A 144 -8.12 -30.44 -3.12
CA TRP A 144 -7.17 -29.46 -3.64
C TRP A 144 -5.79 -30.07 -3.88
N ALA A 145 -5.39 -31.07 -3.09
CA ALA A 145 -4.16 -31.83 -3.35
C ALA A 145 -4.20 -32.48 -4.74
N SER A 146 -5.32 -33.12 -5.07
CA SER A 146 -5.50 -33.74 -6.40
C SER A 146 -5.52 -32.71 -7.52
N ARG A 147 -6.23 -31.57 -7.34
CA ARG A 147 -6.30 -30.49 -8.35
C ARG A 147 -4.95 -29.83 -8.63
N LEU A 148 -4.12 -29.67 -7.62
CA LEU A 148 -2.82 -29.00 -7.69
C LEU A 148 -1.67 -29.94 -7.99
N GLY A 149 -1.90 -31.27 -7.99
CA GLY A 149 -0.84 -32.29 -8.15
C GLY A 149 0.13 -32.29 -6.98
N LEU A 150 -0.34 -31.97 -5.77
CA LEU A 150 0.46 -31.88 -4.55
C LEU A 150 0.09 -33.01 -3.56
N PRO A 151 0.99 -33.41 -2.63
CA PRO A 151 0.64 -34.32 -1.57
C PRO A 151 -0.47 -33.76 -0.66
N ALA A 152 -1.47 -34.59 -0.33
CA ALA A 152 -2.45 -34.22 0.67
C ALA A 152 -1.81 -34.09 2.06
N GLY A 153 -2.35 -33.18 2.88
CA GLY A 153 -1.89 -32.96 4.25
C GLY A 153 -0.63 -32.12 4.40
N ILE A 154 -0.08 -31.55 3.33
CA ILE A 154 0.97 -30.52 3.47
C ILE A 154 0.40 -29.29 4.19
N VAL A 155 1.25 -28.55 4.88
CA VAL A 155 0.84 -27.36 5.63
C VAL A 155 0.39 -26.27 4.66
N VAL A 156 -0.75 -25.64 4.97
CA VAL A 156 -1.23 -24.40 4.36
C VAL A 156 -0.97 -23.27 5.37
N GLY A 157 -0.18 -22.29 5.00
CA GLY A 157 0.11 -21.12 5.86
C GLY A 157 -1.10 -20.18 5.95
N VAL A 158 -1.17 -19.37 7.01
CA VAL A 158 -2.13 -18.28 7.11
C VAL A 158 -1.84 -17.25 6.04
N GLY A 159 -2.89 -16.72 5.39
CA GLY A 159 -2.77 -15.70 4.35
C GLY A 159 -2.39 -14.33 4.87
N LEU A 160 -1.99 -13.44 3.95
CA LEU A 160 -1.74 -12.03 4.22
C LEU A 160 -1.98 -11.23 2.93
N PHE A 161 -1.98 -9.90 3.03
CA PHE A 161 -2.12 -9.04 1.86
C PHE A 161 -0.90 -9.12 0.95
N ASP A 162 -1.13 -8.93 -0.35
CA ASP A 162 -0.13 -9.06 -1.40
C ASP A 162 1.05 -8.08 -1.24
N ALA A 163 0.78 -6.82 -0.85
CA ALA A 163 1.81 -5.83 -0.60
C ALA A 163 2.68 -6.19 0.63
N HIS A 164 2.08 -6.72 1.69
CA HIS A 164 2.79 -7.20 2.88
C HIS A 164 3.64 -8.45 2.55
N ALA A 165 3.08 -9.37 1.75
CA ALA A 165 3.84 -10.49 1.22
C ALA A 165 5.00 -10.03 0.33
N ALA A 166 4.78 -9.02 -0.53
CA ALA A 166 5.83 -8.44 -1.37
C ALA A 166 6.96 -7.83 -0.53
N ALA A 167 6.62 -7.18 0.58
CA ALA A 167 7.62 -6.62 1.49
C ALA A 167 8.53 -7.72 2.09
N LEU A 168 7.94 -8.83 2.53
CA LEU A 168 8.70 -10.00 2.98
C LEU A 168 9.56 -10.60 1.87
N GLY A 169 8.99 -10.76 0.67
CA GLY A 169 9.69 -11.27 -0.50
C GLY A 169 10.83 -10.37 -0.98
N ALA A 170 10.77 -9.08 -0.66
CA ALA A 170 11.81 -8.09 -0.91
C ALA A 170 12.83 -7.97 0.23
N GLY A 171 12.68 -8.74 1.31
CA GLY A 171 13.64 -8.79 2.42
C GLY A 171 13.48 -7.63 3.40
N ILE A 172 12.25 -7.26 3.72
CA ILE A 172 11.97 -6.23 4.73
C ILE A 172 12.67 -6.51 6.05
N ARG A 173 13.22 -5.47 6.67
CA ARG A 173 13.85 -5.50 7.99
C ARG A 173 13.79 -4.12 8.65
N ARG A 174 14.10 -4.05 9.94
CA ARG A 174 14.18 -2.76 10.66
C ARG A 174 15.12 -1.80 9.94
N GLY A 175 14.77 -0.53 9.89
CA GLY A 175 15.50 0.52 9.17
C GLY A 175 15.31 0.51 7.65
N THR A 176 14.61 -0.48 7.10
CA THR A 176 14.34 -0.57 5.66
C THR A 176 12.84 -0.39 5.39
N ALA A 177 12.50 0.55 4.54
CA ALA A 177 11.16 0.64 3.97
C ALA A 177 11.10 -0.16 2.66
N VAL A 178 10.09 -1.00 2.51
CA VAL A 178 9.79 -1.63 1.22
C VAL A 178 8.65 -0.89 0.57
N LYS A 179 8.94 -0.26 -0.56
CA LYS A 179 7.99 0.54 -1.32
C LYS A 179 7.52 -0.21 -2.57
N VAL A 180 6.25 -0.59 -2.57
CA VAL A 180 5.59 -1.18 -3.74
C VAL A 180 5.08 -0.06 -4.62
N ILE A 181 5.60 0.06 -5.83
CA ILE A 181 5.30 1.18 -6.74
C ILE A 181 4.62 0.67 -8.00
N GLY A 182 3.35 1.03 -8.14
CA GLY A 182 2.50 0.79 -9.30
C GLY A 182 1.77 2.08 -9.72
N THR A 183 0.47 2.00 -9.92
CA THR A 183 -0.44 3.14 -10.14
C THR A 183 -0.45 4.07 -8.94
N SER A 184 -0.60 3.52 -7.76
CA SER A 184 -0.36 4.12 -6.45
C SER A 184 0.96 3.61 -5.86
N SER A 185 1.30 4.00 -4.64
CA SER A 185 2.37 3.37 -3.89
C SER A 185 1.93 3.01 -2.47
N SER A 186 2.39 1.85 -1.99
CA SER A 186 2.28 1.44 -0.60
C SER A 186 3.66 1.15 -0.05
N GLU A 187 3.90 1.54 1.18
CA GLU A 187 5.20 1.44 1.83
C GLU A 187 5.04 0.71 3.16
N MET A 188 5.78 -0.38 3.31
CA MET A 188 5.79 -1.22 4.51
C MET A 188 7.08 -0.99 5.28
N ILE A 189 6.95 -0.78 6.57
CA ILE A 189 8.05 -0.58 7.51
C ILE A 189 7.79 -1.46 8.72
N VAL A 190 8.84 -2.03 9.30
CA VAL A 190 8.74 -2.79 10.54
C VAL A 190 9.60 -2.15 11.62
N VAL A 191 9.04 -2.03 12.82
CA VAL A 191 9.69 -1.47 14.00
C VAL A 191 9.47 -2.36 15.21
N ALA A 192 10.36 -2.30 16.19
CA ALA A 192 10.10 -2.93 17.47
C ALA A 192 9.08 -2.08 18.26
N PRO A 193 8.07 -2.67 18.93
CA PRO A 193 7.10 -1.92 19.72
C PRO A 193 7.77 -1.01 20.79
N GLU A 194 8.90 -1.43 21.32
CA GLU A 194 9.70 -0.69 22.32
C GLU A 194 10.24 0.63 21.75
N ASP A 195 10.58 0.68 20.46
CA ASP A 195 11.09 1.90 19.81
C ASP A 195 10.04 3.02 19.84
N LEU A 196 8.76 2.66 19.81
CA LEU A 196 7.62 3.57 19.89
C LEU A 196 7.08 3.76 21.33
N ARG A 197 7.67 3.08 22.32
CA ARG A 197 7.23 3.12 23.72
C ARG A 197 5.73 2.79 23.89
N GLY A 198 5.22 1.85 23.09
CA GLY A 198 3.82 1.45 23.08
C GLY A 198 2.84 2.48 22.48
N ARG A 199 3.33 3.55 21.83
CA ARG A 199 2.47 4.52 21.15
C ARG A 199 2.16 4.07 19.72
N ALA A 200 0.99 4.43 19.23
CA ALA A 200 0.67 4.34 17.82
C ALA A 200 1.37 5.47 17.04
N VAL A 201 1.72 5.20 15.79
CA VAL A 201 2.18 6.22 14.84
C VAL A 201 0.94 6.88 14.24
N SER A 202 0.84 8.20 14.40
CA SER A 202 -0.29 8.96 13.85
C SER A 202 -0.17 9.18 12.35
N GLY A 203 -1.24 9.54 11.67
CA GLY A 203 -1.24 10.06 10.29
C GLY A 203 -0.79 9.07 9.20
N ILE A 204 -0.59 7.78 9.52
CA ILE A 204 -0.34 6.71 8.54
C ILE A 204 -1.61 5.89 8.30
N GLU A 205 -1.62 5.02 7.29
CA GLU A 205 -2.84 4.28 6.93
C GLU A 205 -3.22 3.26 8.00
N SER A 206 -2.28 2.42 8.42
CA SER A 206 -2.55 1.38 9.40
C SER A 206 -1.27 0.83 10.02
N GLN A 207 -1.45 0.17 11.15
CA GLN A 207 -0.36 -0.50 11.85
C GLN A 207 -0.89 -1.69 12.65
N ALA A 208 -0.16 -2.80 12.58
CA ALA A 208 -0.56 -4.03 13.28
C ALA A 208 0.66 -4.83 13.74
N GLU A 209 0.66 -5.20 15.03
CA GLU A 209 1.71 -6.04 15.61
C GLU A 209 1.62 -7.48 15.09
N GLY A 210 2.75 -8.03 14.66
CA GLY A 210 2.85 -9.41 14.19
C GLY A 210 2.16 -9.68 12.86
N SER A 211 1.78 -8.65 12.10
CA SER A 211 1.07 -8.83 10.82
C SER A 211 1.97 -9.39 9.72
N MET A 212 3.26 -9.05 9.71
CA MET A 212 4.27 -9.57 8.78
C MET A 212 5.30 -10.43 9.52
N ILE A 213 5.91 -9.88 10.56
CA ILE A 213 6.95 -10.53 11.36
C ILE A 213 6.47 -10.57 12.81
N PRO A 214 6.35 -11.76 13.44
CA PRO A 214 5.96 -11.86 14.83
C PRO A 214 6.85 -11.02 15.75
N GLY A 215 6.24 -10.31 16.70
CA GLY A 215 6.97 -9.44 17.65
C GLY A 215 7.36 -8.07 17.10
N LEU A 216 7.16 -7.80 15.80
CA LEU A 216 7.35 -6.47 15.23
C LEU A 216 6.03 -5.81 14.90
N LEU A 217 5.97 -4.50 15.05
CA LEU A 217 4.87 -3.67 14.57
C LEU A 217 5.10 -3.36 13.09
N SER A 218 4.15 -3.70 12.25
CA SER A 218 4.16 -3.37 10.83
C SER A 218 3.38 -2.09 10.61
N LEU A 219 4.01 -1.12 9.95
CA LEU A 219 3.43 0.16 9.58
C LEU A 219 3.16 0.15 8.08
N GLU A 220 2.01 0.66 7.68
CA GLU A 220 1.63 0.88 6.27
C GLU A 220 1.38 2.37 6.05
N ALA A 221 2.08 2.94 5.06
CA ALA A 221 1.87 4.28 4.57
C ALA A 221 1.97 4.29 3.04
N GLY A 222 1.42 5.31 2.37
CA GLY A 222 1.52 5.35 0.92
C GLY A 222 0.91 6.59 0.30
N GLN A 223 0.84 6.55 -1.03
CA GLN A 223 0.32 7.65 -1.85
C GLN A 223 -0.78 7.12 -2.75
N SER A 224 -1.91 7.83 -2.82
CA SER A 224 -3.07 7.45 -3.64
C SER A 224 -2.78 7.49 -5.14
N ALA A 225 -1.79 8.27 -5.57
CA ALA A 225 -1.28 8.34 -6.94
C ALA A 225 0.25 8.34 -6.91
N PHE A 226 0.87 7.54 -7.78
CA PHE A 226 2.30 7.58 -8.07
C PHE A 226 2.50 7.41 -9.58
N GLY A 227 2.38 6.21 -10.11
CA GLY A 227 2.46 5.96 -11.55
C GLY A 227 1.31 6.55 -12.35
N ASP A 228 0.13 6.68 -11.74
CA ASP A 228 -1.04 7.31 -12.34
C ASP A 228 -0.79 8.78 -12.70
N ILE A 229 0.08 9.48 -11.96
CA ILE A 229 0.49 10.84 -12.28
C ILE A 229 1.16 10.88 -13.67
N PHE A 230 2.03 9.92 -13.92
CA PHE A 230 2.74 9.83 -15.21
C PHE A 230 1.79 9.36 -16.34
N ALA A 231 0.89 8.42 -16.03
CA ALA A 231 -0.12 7.94 -16.96
C ALA A 231 -1.09 9.07 -17.35
N TRP A 232 -1.53 9.88 -16.39
CA TRP A 232 -2.34 11.06 -16.63
C TRP A 232 -1.63 12.05 -17.58
N PHE A 233 -0.37 12.39 -17.30
CA PHE A 233 0.39 13.32 -18.14
C PHE A 233 0.62 12.76 -19.55
N ARG A 234 0.90 11.45 -19.66
CA ARG A 234 0.97 10.76 -20.95
C ARG A 234 -0.34 10.93 -21.73
N GLY A 235 -1.49 10.75 -21.07
CA GLY A 235 -2.80 10.93 -21.70
C GLY A 235 -3.02 12.35 -22.24
N LEU A 236 -2.60 13.39 -21.50
CA LEU A 236 -2.68 14.76 -21.97
C LEU A 236 -1.85 14.98 -23.24
N LEU A 237 -0.65 14.40 -23.31
CA LEU A 237 0.24 14.53 -24.48
C LEU A 237 -0.19 13.64 -25.65
N ALA A 238 -0.92 12.56 -25.38
CA ALA A 238 -1.45 11.68 -26.40
C ALA A 238 -2.68 12.27 -27.15
N PHE A 239 -3.44 13.17 -26.52
CA PHE A 239 -4.65 13.76 -27.09
C PHE A 239 -4.50 14.30 -28.52
N PRO A 240 -3.46 15.08 -28.87
CA PRO A 240 -3.26 15.52 -30.25
C PRO A 240 -3.00 14.37 -31.25
N LEU A 241 -2.35 13.27 -30.80
CA LEU A 241 -2.08 12.10 -31.63
C LEU A 241 -3.36 11.34 -31.98
N GLU A 242 -4.29 11.22 -31.01
CA GLU A 242 -5.62 10.65 -31.24
C GLU A 242 -6.41 11.46 -32.29
N GLY A 243 -6.24 12.80 -32.29
CA GLY A 243 -6.79 13.67 -33.30
C GLY A 243 -6.19 13.47 -34.70
N LEU A 244 -4.92 13.06 -34.79
CA LEU A 244 -4.29 12.71 -36.07
C LEU A 244 -4.80 11.36 -36.58
N LEU A 245 -5.00 10.36 -35.70
CA LEU A 245 -5.61 9.08 -36.07
C LEU A 245 -7.02 9.29 -36.63
N SER A 246 -7.84 10.06 -35.94
CA SER A 246 -9.25 10.30 -36.35
C SER A 246 -9.36 10.98 -37.73
N ARG A 247 -8.30 11.67 -38.17
CA ARG A 247 -8.18 12.28 -39.50
C ARG A 247 -7.52 11.35 -40.53
N GLY A 248 -7.14 10.13 -40.17
CA GLY A 248 -6.46 9.18 -41.02
C GLY A 248 -5.02 9.58 -41.39
N LEU A 249 -4.39 10.47 -40.61
CA LEU A 249 -3.01 10.94 -40.83
C LEU A 249 -1.96 9.98 -40.26
N ILE A 250 -2.33 9.14 -39.31
CA ILE A 250 -1.49 8.06 -38.75
C ILE A 250 -2.32 6.79 -38.63
N SER A 251 -1.66 5.62 -38.49
CA SER A 251 -2.30 4.32 -38.24
C SER A 251 -2.43 4.04 -36.75
N ASP A 252 -3.28 3.07 -36.37
CA ASP A 252 -3.43 2.60 -34.98
C ASP A 252 -2.08 2.14 -34.40
N GLY A 253 -1.29 1.34 -35.15
CA GLY A 253 0.03 0.89 -34.71
C GLY A 253 1.00 2.05 -34.46
N THR A 254 0.96 3.11 -35.32
CA THR A 254 1.79 4.31 -35.12
C THR A 254 1.34 5.09 -33.89
N LEU A 255 0.05 5.15 -33.59
CA LEU A 255 -0.49 5.78 -32.39
C LEU A 255 0.03 5.07 -31.14
N ASP A 256 -0.12 3.74 -31.08
CA ASP A 256 0.26 2.93 -29.92
C ASP A 256 1.76 3.06 -29.64
N GLU A 257 2.62 2.91 -30.66
CA GLU A 257 4.06 3.09 -30.54
C GLU A 257 4.42 4.51 -30.05
N SER A 258 3.75 5.53 -30.56
CA SER A 258 3.98 6.92 -30.18
C SER A 258 3.60 7.17 -28.72
N ILE A 259 2.45 6.65 -28.28
CA ILE A 259 1.98 6.79 -26.88
C ILE A 259 2.93 6.08 -25.92
N GLU A 260 3.40 4.88 -26.26
CA GLU A 260 4.35 4.13 -25.44
C GLU A 260 5.71 4.82 -25.33
N ALA A 261 6.14 5.57 -26.36
CA ALA A 261 7.39 6.29 -26.38
C ALA A 261 7.38 7.60 -25.54
N ILE A 262 6.23 8.16 -25.19
CA ILE A 262 6.12 9.45 -24.50
C ILE A 262 6.91 9.48 -23.18
N ILE A 263 6.62 8.56 -22.25
CA ILE A 263 7.25 8.56 -20.93
C ILE A 263 8.75 8.24 -20.98
N PRO A 264 9.23 7.27 -21.78
CA PRO A 264 10.66 7.09 -22.01
C PRO A 264 11.37 8.34 -22.53
N ALA A 265 10.81 9.00 -23.54
CA ALA A 265 11.40 10.22 -24.13
C ALA A 265 11.44 11.39 -23.13
N LEU A 266 10.37 11.59 -22.35
CA LEU A 266 10.33 12.60 -21.30
C LEU A 266 11.35 12.30 -20.19
N SER A 267 11.47 11.05 -19.78
CA SER A 267 12.42 10.61 -18.76
C SER A 267 13.87 10.84 -19.20
N GLU A 268 14.18 10.49 -20.45
CA GLU A 268 15.50 10.72 -21.02
C GLU A 268 15.82 12.22 -21.12
N ALA A 269 14.91 13.04 -21.67
CA ALA A 269 15.10 14.48 -21.79
C ALA A 269 15.21 15.17 -20.43
N ALA A 270 14.38 14.76 -19.46
CA ALA A 270 14.43 15.28 -18.08
C ALA A 270 15.74 14.87 -17.38
N SER A 271 16.23 13.65 -17.54
CA SER A 271 17.45 13.17 -16.86
C SER A 271 18.72 13.90 -17.30
N ARG A 272 18.76 14.44 -18.52
CA ARG A 272 19.90 15.19 -19.07
C ARG A 272 20.00 16.62 -18.55
N ARG A 273 19.00 17.11 -17.82
CA ARG A 273 18.94 18.49 -17.33
C ARG A 273 19.19 18.54 -15.83
N SER A 274 19.89 19.53 -15.36
CA SER A 274 19.98 19.82 -13.93
C SER A 274 18.65 20.40 -13.42
N PRO A 275 18.23 20.07 -12.20
CA PRO A 275 17.08 20.70 -11.59
C PRO A 275 17.33 22.19 -11.35
N ARG A 276 16.30 23.02 -11.50
CA ARG A 276 16.34 24.46 -11.24
C ARG A 276 15.46 24.80 -10.04
N ASP A 277 15.95 25.62 -9.14
CA ASP A 277 15.18 26.11 -7.99
C ASP A 277 14.00 27.01 -8.38
N THR A 278 14.04 27.60 -9.59
CA THR A 278 12.96 28.39 -10.20
C THR A 278 11.96 27.53 -10.98
N GLY A 279 12.18 26.22 -11.09
CA GLY A 279 11.32 25.31 -11.86
C GLY A 279 9.93 25.15 -11.24
N PRO A 280 8.98 24.58 -12.03
CA PRO A 280 7.64 24.30 -11.54
C PRO A 280 7.65 23.27 -10.43
N VAL A 281 6.66 23.36 -9.52
CA VAL A 281 6.42 22.43 -8.44
C VAL A 281 4.97 21.95 -8.51
N ALA A 282 4.79 20.64 -8.36
CA ALA A 282 3.46 20.00 -8.32
C ALA A 282 3.25 19.25 -7.00
N LEU A 283 1.99 19.00 -6.65
CA LEU A 283 1.59 18.09 -5.59
C LEU A 283 1.21 16.73 -6.19
N ASP A 284 1.49 15.66 -5.46
CA ASP A 284 1.13 14.29 -5.82
C ASP A 284 -0.33 13.91 -5.50
N TRP A 285 -1.17 14.85 -5.05
CA TRP A 285 -2.53 14.61 -4.55
C TRP A 285 -3.60 14.45 -5.64
N PHE A 286 -3.26 13.82 -6.77
CA PHE A 286 -4.18 13.61 -7.90
C PHE A 286 -5.43 12.81 -7.51
N ASN A 287 -5.28 11.85 -6.58
CA ASN A 287 -6.37 11.08 -5.99
C ASN A 287 -6.55 11.36 -4.49
N GLY A 288 -6.31 12.61 -4.06
CA GLY A 288 -6.27 12.97 -2.65
C GLY A 288 -4.94 12.62 -1.99
N ARG A 289 -4.76 13.06 -0.75
CA ARG A 289 -3.62 12.71 0.11
C ARG A 289 -3.98 11.51 0.97
N ARG A 290 -3.13 10.45 0.96
CA ARG A 290 -3.31 9.24 1.76
C ARG A 290 -2.50 9.32 3.06
N ALA A 291 -1.21 9.63 2.97
CA ALA A 291 -0.32 9.86 4.10
C ALA A 291 0.64 11.03 3.81
N PRO A 292 1.16 11.73 4.82
CA PRO A 292 0.66 11.74 6.19
C PRO A 292 -0.67 12.50 6.30
N PHE A 293 -1.49 12.11 7.28
CA PHE A 293 -2.80 12.72 7.57
C PHE A 293 -3.74 12.73 6.36
N ALA A 294 -4.43 11.60 6.16
CA ALA A 294 -5.30 11.40 5.00
C ALA A 294 -6.32 12.52 4.81
N ASN A 295 -6.40 13.03 3.58
CA ASN A 295 -7.44 13.95 3.12
C ASN A 295 -7.77 13.61 1.66
N HIS A 296 -8.83 12.84 1.44
CA HIS A 296 -9.24 12.41 0.10
C HIS A 296 -9.94 13.50 -0.72
N ARG A 297 -10.25 14.65 -0.12
CA ARG A 297 -10.94 15.76 -0.79
C ARG A 297 -10.00 16.70 -1.52
N VAL A 298 -8.74 16.81 -1.06
CA VAL A 298 -7.73 17.65 -1.72
C VAL A 298 -7.39 17.13 -3.11
N LYS A 299 -6.95 18.06 -3.96
CA LYS A 299 -6.53 17.75 -5.34
C LYS A 299 -5.11 18.27 -5.57
N ALA A 300 -4.47 17.73 -6.61
CA ALA A 300 -3.18 18.21 -7.02
C ALA A 300 -3.25 19.67 -7.48
N GLY A 301 -2.14 20.38 -7.28
CA GLY A 301 -1.93 21.72 -7.79
C GLY A 301 -0.54 21.81 -8.42
N VAL A 302 -0.36 22.80 -9.29
CA VAL A 302 0.94 23.13 -9.91
C VAL A 302 1.18 24.62 -9.77
N SER A 303 2.39 25.01 -9.42
CA SER A 303 2.80 26.41 -9.36
C SER A 303 4.14 26.61 -10.07
N GLY A 304 4.46 27.88 -10.43
CA GLY A 304 5.74 28.25 -11.03
C GLY A 304 5.87 27.91 -12.52
N LEU A 305 4.75 27.77 -13.26
CA LEU A 305 4.77 27.62 -14.71
C LEU A 305 5.15 28.95 -15.38
N GLY A 306 6.06 28.87 -16.33
CA GLY A 306 6.46 29.98 -17.22
C GLY A 306 6.33 29.58 -18.69
N LEU A 307 6.47 30.54 -19.59
CA LEU A 307 6.46 30.28 -21.03
C LEU A 307 7.66 29.43 -21.50
N ASP A 308 8.68 29.33 -20.69
CA ASP A 308 9.87 28.49 -20.89
C ASP A 308 9.71 27.08 -20.32
N THR A 309 8.60 26.78 -19.66
CA THR A 309 8.31 25.44 -19.13
C THR A 309 7.89 24.51 -20.26
N ASP A 310 8.76 23.60 -20.64
CA ASP A 310 8.47 22.56 -21.64
C ASP A 310 7.98 21.24 -21.00
N ALA A 311 7.56 20.28 -21.84
CA ALA A 311 7.03 19.03 -21.37
C ALA A 311 8.02 18.18 -20.51
N PRO A 312 9.33 18.08 -20.82
CA PRO A 312 10.30 17.44 -19.94
C PRO A 312 10.46 18.11 -18.57
N GLU A 313 10.40 19.45 -18.51
CA GLU A 313 10.48 20.20 -17.25
C GLU A 313 9.23 19.96 -16.40
N PHE A 314 8.05 19.99 -17.03
CA PHE A 314 6.79 19.68 -16.34
C PHE A 314 6.77 18.24 -15.85
N PHE A 315 7.22 17.27 -16.66
CA PHE A 315 7.35 15.87 -16.26
C PHE A 315 8.27 15.70 -15.06
N ARG A 316 9.41 16.42 -15.02
CA ARG A 316 10.30 16.44 -13.86
C ARG A 316 9.58 16.91 -12.60
N ALA A 317 8.78 17.98 -12.69
CA ALA A 317 8.01 18.45 -11.53
C ALA A 317 7.04 17.39 -11.01
N LEU A 318 6.42 16.61 -11.89
CA LEU A 318 5.55 15.49 -11.51
C LEU A 318 6.33 14.35 -10.85
N VAL A 319 7.54 14.04 -11.32
CA VAL A 319 8.42 13.03 -10.69
C VAL A 319 8.87 13.52 -9.31
N TYR A 320 9.22 14.80 -9.18
CA TYR A 320 9.52 15.40 -7.88
C TYR A 320 8.31 15.38 -6.95
N ALA A 321 7.10 15.66 -7.45
CA ALA A 321 5.88 15.60 -6.63
C ALA A 321 5.70 14.21 -5.98
N ALA A 322 5.82 13.13 -6.75
CA ALA A 322 5.74 11.77 -6.25
C ALA A 322 6.84 11.45 -5.22
N ALA A 323 8.07 11.95 -5.45
CA ALA A 323 9.17 11.77 -4.52
C ALA A 323 9.02 12.64 -3.25
N PHE A 324 8.50 13.87 -3.37
CA PHE A 324 8.25 14.77 -2.24
C PHE A 324 7.12 14.25 -1.33
N GLY A 325 6.06 13.66 -1.91
CA GLY A 325 5.04 12.99 -1.11
C GLY A 325 5.62 11.84 -0.28
N THR A 326 6.53 11.02 -0.87
CA THR A 326 7.27 10.00 -0.12
C THR A 326 8.15 10.62 0.98
N ARG A 327 8.84 11.73 0.69
CA ARG A 327 9.66 12.44 1.67
C ARG A 327 8.82 12.97 2.83
N ALA A 328 7.65 13.53 2.56
CA ALA A 328 6.73 14.00 3.60
C ALA A 328 6.31 12.87 4.54
N ILE A 329 6.06 11.67 4.01
CA ILE A 329 5.80 10.46 4.82
C ILE A 329 7.01 10.12 5.68
N HIS A 330 8.22 10.07 5.12
CA HIS A 330 9.44 9.72 5.87
C HIS A 330 9.81 10.75 6.94
N GLU A 331 9.60 12.05 6.66
CA GLU A 331 9.83 13.11 7.66
C GLU A 331 8.83 13.00 8.81
N HIS A 332 7.56 12.72 8.49
CA HIS A 332 6.54 12.48 9.51
C HIS A 332 6.89 11.25 10.36
N LEU A 333 7.22 10.12 9.76
CA LEU A 333 7.65 8.90 10.44
C LEU A 333 8.86 9.15 11.35
N ARG A 334 9.83 9.93 10.89
CA ARG A 334 11.01 10.31 11.70
C ARG A 334 10.59 11.15 12.91
N GLY A 335 9.64 12.05 12.77
CA GLY A 335 9.06 12.82 13.88
C GLY A 335 8.39 11.94 14.94
N GLU A 336 7.82 10.83 14.52
CA GLU A 336 7.20 9.82 15.38
C GLU A 336 8.21 8.82 15.97
N GLY A 337 9.50 8.91 15.59
CA GLY A 337 10.56 8.04 16.10
C GLY A 337 10.90 6.85 15.20
N VAL A 338 10.33 6.80 14.00
CA VAL A 338 10.59 5.75 13.00
C VAL A 338 11.63 6.23 11.99
N ALA A 339 12.82 5.67 12.02
CA ALA A 339 13.88 5.98 11.06
C ALA A 339 13.81 5.03 9.85
N VAL A 340 13.87 5.59 8.64
CA VAL A 340 14.08 4.85 7.40
C VAL A 340 15.49 5.18 6.89
N GLU A 341 16.36 4.16 6.87
CA GLU A 341 17.76 4.30 6.46
C GLU A 341 17.97 3.89 4.99
N LYS A 342 17.05 3.06 4.47
CA LYS A 342 17.13 2.50 3.14
C LYS A 342 15.72 2.23 2.58
N VAL A 343 15.57 2.37 1.28
CA VAL A 343 14.33 1.99 0.58
C VAL A 343 14.62 0.85 -0.40
N VAL A 344 13.79 -0.18 -0.36
CA VAL A 344 13.75 -1.23 -1.37
C VAL A 344 12.48 -1.03 -2.19
N ALA A 345 12.63 -0.63 -3.44
CA ALA A 345 11.53 -0.34 -4.35
C ALA A 345 11.21 -1.57 -5.23
N VAL A 346 9.96 -2.04 -5.19
CA VAL A 346 9.49 -3.17 -6.00
C VAL A 346 8.25 -2.78 -6.81
N GLY A 347 8.00 -3.50 -7.91
CA GLY A 347 6.88 -3.22 -8.80
C GLY A 347 7.30 -2.91 -10.23
N GLY A 348 6.39 -2.37 -11.02
CA GLY A 348 6.64 -2.10 -12.45
C GLY A 348 7.55 -0.91 -12.71
N ILE A 349 7.33 0.19 -11.97
CA ILE A 349 8.09 1.45 -12.15
C ILE A 349 9.56 1.29 -11.76
N PRO A 350 9.94 0.69 -10.62
CA PRO A 350 11.34 0.53 -10.25
C PRO A 350 12.21 -0.16 -11.31
N ARG A 351 11.65 -1.10 -12.05
CA ARG A 351 12.36 -1.81 -13.12
C ARG A 351 12.52 -0.99 -14.40
N LYS A 352 11.57 -0.10 -14.72
CA LYS A 352 11.45 0.56 -16.01
C LYS A 352 11.88 2.03 -16.01
N ALA A 353 11.93 2.70 -14.86
CA ALA A 353 12.07 4.14 -14.74
C ALA A 353 13.27 4.57 -13.87
N PRO A 354 14.54 4.41 -14.36
CA PRO A 354 15.73 4.79 -13.60
C PRO A 354 15.74 6.24 -13.13
N PHE A 355 15.24 7.17 -13.96
CA PHE A 355 15.15 8.59 -13.62
C PHE A 355 14.26 8.81 -12.37
N VAL A 356 13.11 8.11 -12.29
CA VAL A 356 12.21 8.19 -11.13
C VAL A 356 12.90 7.66 -9.88
N MET A 357 13.61 6.53 -9.99
CA MET A 357 14.31 5.93 -8.85
C MET A 357 15.48 6.78 -8.36
N GLN A 358 16.26 7.37 -9.28
CA GLN A 358 17.32 8.28 -8.90
C GLN A 358 16.76 9.54 -8.22
N THR A 359 15.68 10.12 -8.77
CA THR A 359 15.01 11.27 -8.14
C THR A 359 14.50 10.92 -6.73
N LEU A 360 13.97 9.71 -6.55
CA LEU A 360 13.52 9.26 -5.23
C LEU A 360 14.70 9.19 -4.24
N ALA A 361 15.84 8.62 -4.65
CA ALA A 361 17.05 8.57 -3.82
C ALA A 361 17.55 9.98 -3.45
N ASP A 362 17.60 10.89 -4.44
CA ASP A 362 18.06 12.27 -4.24
C ASP A 362 17.17 13.04 -3.27
N VAL A 363 15.84 12.91 -3.41
CA VAL A 363 14.83 13.59 -2.59
C VAL A 363 14.81 13.06 -1.17
N LEU A 364 14.86 11.74 -1.00
CA LEU A 364 14.86 11.09 0.32
C LEU A 364 16.21 11.20 1.04
N ASN A 365 17.29 11.42 0.30
CA ASN A 365 18.67 11.36 0.79
C ASN A 365 19.02 10.04 1.48
N VAL A 366 18.49 8.94 0.95
CA VAL A 366 18.80 7.57 1.36
C VAL A 366 19.06 6.70 0.12
N GLU A 367 19.74 5.58 0.30
CA GLU A 367 19.92 4.61 -0.78
C GLU A 367 18.57 3.99 -1.15
N VAL A 368 18.29 3.94 -2.47
CA VAL A 368 17.13 3.24 -3.03
C VAL A 368 17.64 2.05 -3.84
N GLU A 369 17.24 0.86 -3.46
CA GLU A 369 17.49 -0.36 -4.25
C GLU A 369 16.25 -0.75 -5.04
N ALA A 370 16.45 -1.11 -6.30
CA ALA A 370 15.41 -1.69 -7.16
C ALA A 370 15.86 -3.11 -7.58
N PRO A 371 15.65 -4.12 -6.72
CA PRO A 371 16.07 -5.48 -7.02
C PRO A 371 15.23 -6.09 -8.15
N GLU A 372 15.84 -6.94 -8.95
CA GLU A 372 15.14 -7.71 -9.98
C GLU A 372 14.41 -8.90 -9.37
N ILE A 373 13.33 -8.62 -8.65
CA ILE A 373 12.50 -9.66 -8.04
C ILE A 373 11.26 -9.88 -8.90
N SER A 374 11.15 -11.09 -9.43
CA SER A 374 9.89 -11.56 -10.01
C SER A 374 8.98 -12.08 -8.90
N HIS A 375 7.70 -11.76 -8.98
CA HIS A 375 6.66 -12.29 -8.08
C HIS A 375 6.97 -12.13 -6.58
N ALA A 376 7.34 -10.92 -6.14
CA ALA A 376 7.71 -10.63 -4.76
C ALA A 376 6.66 -11.12 -3.74
N SER A 377 5.36 -10.96 -4.03
CA SER A 377 4.27 -11.43 -3.16
C SER A 377 4.27 -12.96 -3.00
N ALA A 378 4.39 -13.70 -4.11
CA ALA A 378 4.46 -15.16 -4.05
C ALA A 378 5.69 -15.64 -3.29
N ARG A 379 6.81 -14.93 -3.44
CA ARG A 379 8.05 -15.21 -2.71
C ARG A 379 7.92 -15.02 -1.20
N GLY A 380 7.28 -13.93 -0.76
CA GLY A 380 7.00 -13.69 0.65
C GLY A 380 6.03 -14.72 1.23
N ALA A 381 4.99 -15.08 0.47
CA ALA A 381 4.07 -16.14 0.87
C ALA A 381 4.80 -17.50 1.01
N ALA A 382 5.69 -17.84 0.08
CA ALA A 382 6.50 -19.06 0.15
C ALA A 382 7.44 -19.07 1.37
N LEU A 383 8.05 -17.92 1.70
CA LEU A 383 8.88 -17.75 2.88
C LEU A 383 8.09 -18.07 4.17
N LEU A 384 6.89 -17.49 4.33
CA LEU A 384 6.06 -17.73 5.49
C LEU A 384 5.53 -19.17 5.54
N ALA A 385 5.16 -19.74 4.38
CA ALA A 385 4.77 -21.15 4.30
C ALA A 385 5.92 -22.10 4.70
N ALA A 386 7.18 -21.74 4.39
CA ALA A 386 8.36 -22.49 4.82
C ALA A 386 8.54 -22.45 6.35
N VAL A 387 8.25 -21.31 6.99
CA VAL A 387 8.24 -21.18 8.46
C VAL A 387 7.08 -22.01 9.06
N ALA A 388 5.86 -21.80 8.56
CA ALA A 388 4.67 -22.54 9.00
C ALA A 388 4.83 -24.07 8.87
N GLY A 389 5.57 -24.51 7.83
CA GLY A 389 5.91 -25.92 7.57
C GLY A 389 7.10 -26.46 8.36
N GLY A 390 7.76 -25.62 9.17
CA GLY A 390 8.88 -26.02 10.04
C GLY A 390 10.23 -26.16 9.31
N LEU A 391 10.38 -25.63 8.06
CA LEU A 391 11.66 -25.60 7.37
C LEU A 391 12.63 -24.56 7.97
N TYR A 392 12.07 -23.52 8.58
CA TYR A 392 12.81 -22.50 9.33
C TYR A 392 12.19 -22.30 10.71
N PRO A 393 13.00 -22.03 11.74
CA PRO A 393 12.49 -21.87 13.10
C PRO A 393 11.63 -20.61 13.28
N ASP A 394 11.91 -19.57 12.52
CA ASP A 394 11.26 -18.27 12.60
C ASP A 394 11.37 -17.48 11.29
N THR A 395 10.61 -16.39 11.20
CA THR A 395 10.55 -15.53 10.01
C THR A 395 11.86 -14.78 9.76
N GLU A 396 12.59 -14.36 10.81
CA GLU A 396 13.86 -13.63 10.65
C GLU A 396 14.94 -14.54 10.04
N THR A 397 15.06 -15.78 10.54
CA THR A 397 15.95 -16.79 9.97
C THR A 397 15.61 -17.09 8.52
N ALA A 398 14.30 -17.24 8.21
CA ALA A 398 13.85 -17.44 6.85
C ALA A 398 14.22 -16.26 5.94
N LEU A 399 13.96 -15.01 6.37
CA LEU A 399 14.30 -13.80 5.61
C LEU A 399 15.81 -13.73 5.30
N ALA A 400 16.67 -13.98 6.29
CA ALA A 400 18.12 -13.96 6.10
C ALA A 400 18.59 -15.03 5.09
N ARG A 401 18.00 -16.23 5.13
CA ARG A 401 18.32 -17.32 4.19
C ARG A 401 17.81 -17.04 2.78
N PHE A 402 16.57 -16.55 2.65
CA PHE A 402 15.99 -16.19 1.36
C PHE A 402 16.73 -15.04 0.70
N ALA A 403 17.16 -14.02 1.44
CA ALA A 403 17.95 -12.92 0.88
C ALA A 403 19.25 -13.41 0.25
N ARG A 404 19.98 -14.31 0.93
CA ARG A 404 21.23 -14.90 0.41
C ARG A 404 20.98 -15.82 -0.79
N ALA A 405 20.04 -16.75 -0.68
CA ALA A 405 19.76 -17.73 -1.73
C ALA A 405 19.30 -17.08 -3.05
N ALA A 406 18.68 -15.92 -2.98
CA ALA A 406 18.19 -15.21 -4.14
C ALA A 406 19.15 -14.18 -4.70
N GLY A 407 20.35 -14.04 -4.13
CA GLY A 407 21.30 -13.02 -4.55
C GLY A 407 20.76 -11.59 -4.42
N LEU A 408 19.78 -11.36 -3.53
CA LEU A 408 19.17 -10.03 -3.34
C LEU A 408 20.19 -8.98 -2.89
N GLU A 409 21.27 -9.43 -2.28
CA GLU A 409 22.39 -8.57 -1.89
C GLU A 409 23.27 -8.18 -3.09
N ALA A 410 23.14 -8.85 -4.24
CA ALA A 410 24.00 -8.67 -5.41
C ALA A 410 23.27 -8.33 -6.71
N ALA A 411 21.97 -8.57 -6.84
CA ALA A 411 21.20 -8.39 -8.07
C ALA A 411 20.19 -7.26 -7.94
N GLY A 412 20.49 -6.12 -8.55
CA GLY A 412 19.58 -4.99 -8.62
C GLY A 412 20.33 -3.67 -8.88
N ARG A 413 19.57 -2.66 -9.29
CA ARG A 413 20.12 -1.30 -9.44
C ARG A 413 20.04 -0.59 -8.09
N GLY A 414 21.19 -0.14 -7.59
CA GLY A 414 21.29 0.76 -6.45
C GLY A 414 21.36 2.21 -6.92
N TYR A 415 20.55 3.07 -6.33
CA TYR A 415 20.54 4.52 -6.58
C TYR A 415 21.00 5.22 -5.32
N ARG A 416 22.09 5.99 -5.43
CA ARG A 416 22.64 6.76 -4.32
C ARG A 416 22.36 8.24 -4.52
N PRO A 417 22.08 8.99 -3.43
CA PRO A 417 21.79 10.42 -3.53
C PRO A 417 22.96 11.21 -4.12
N PHE A 418 22.67 12.12 -5.04
CA PHE A 418 23.61 13.12 -5.53
C PHE A 418 23.62 14.33 -4.58
N LYS A 419 24.71 14.51 -3.84
CA LYS A 419 24.85 15.58 -2.84
C LYS A 419 24.72 16.97 -3.43
N GLU A 420 25.20 17.16 -4.66
CA GLU A 420 25.19 18.42 -5.39
C GLU A 420 23.77 18.93 -5.72
N ALA A 421 22.80 18.02 -5.89
CA ALA A 421 21.41 18.37 -6.15
C ALA A 421 20.66 18.85 -4.88
N ARG A 422 21.19 18.58 -3.69
CA ARG A 422 20.48 18.79 -2.43
C ARG A 422 19.99 20.22 -2.20
N PRO A 423 20.79 21.30 -2.41
CA PRO A 423 20.30 22.66 -2.15
C PRO A 423 19.05 23.01 -2.98
N VAL A 424 19.04 22.60 -4.24
CA VAL A 424 17.91 22.84 -5.15
C VAL A 424 16.70 22.02 -4.71
N ILE A 425 16.90 20.76 -4.35
CA ILE A 425 15.84 19.87 -3.87
C ILE A 425 15.20 20.43 -2.60
N GLU A 426 15.98 20.94 -1.65
CA GLU A 426 15.44 21.56 -0.42
C GLU A 426 14.57 22.78 -0.74
N THR A 427 15.02 23.64 -1.68
CA THR A 427 14.23 24.80 -2.13
C THR A 427 12.91 24.36 -2.77
N LEU A 428 12.94 23.37 -3.67
CA LEU A 428 11.75 22.83 -4.33
C LEU A 428 10.81 22.14 -3.34
N TYR A 429 11.36 21.41 -2.38
CA TYR A 429 10.57 20.75 -1.35
C TYR A 429 9.85 21.77 -0.44
N GLN A 430 10.52 22.85 -0.06
CA GLN A 430 9.86 23.93 0.68
C GLN A 430 8.67 24.52 -0.11
N LYS A 431 8.83 24.76 -1.42
CA LYS A 431 7.73 25.21 -2.28
C LYS A 431 6.60 24.19 -2.39
N TYR A 432 6.94 22.87 -2.40
CA TYR A 432 5.94 21.80 -2.36
C TYR A 432 5.11 21.87 -1.07
N LEU A 433 5.77 22.06 0.09
CA LEU A 433 5.08 22.18 1.38
C LEU A 433 4.20 23.45 1.42
N ASP A 434 4.68 24.58 0.87
CA ASP A 434 3.91 25.83 0.84
C ASP A 434 2.67 25.69 -0.06
N LEU A 435 2.81 25.08 -1.23
CA LEU A 435 1.70 24.78 -2.13
C LEU A 435 0.70 23.83 -1.48
N GLY A 436 1.19 22.82 -0.77
CA GLY A 436 0.36 21.87 -0.03
C GLY A 436 -0.45 22.55 1.06
N ARG A 437 0.16 23.45 1.84
CA ARG A 437 -0.55 24.24 2.85
C ARG A 437 -1.62 25.12 2.21
N PHE A 438 -1.31 25.79 1.11
CA PHE A 438 -2.29 26.63 0.42
C PHE A 438 -3.52 25.83 -0.02
N ILE A 439 -3.34 24.64 -0.60
CA ILE A 439 -4.45 23.81 -1.08
C ILE A 439 -5.23 23.13 0.07
N ASP A 440 -4.57 22.73 1.14
CA ASP A 440 -5.21 22.05 2.29
C ASP A 440 -6.13 23.01 3.09
N TYR A 441 -5.89 24.32 3.02
CA TYR A 441 -6.69 25.36 3.68
C TYR A 441 -7.68 26.08 2.75
N SER A 442 -7.66 25.79 1.44
CA SER A 442 -8.60 26.34 0.46
C SER A 442 -9.82 25.44 0.28
#